data_598536798e1aa7b9c0e45a7d6f14ed58
#
_entry.id   598536798e1aa7b9c0e45a7d6f14ed58
#
_cell.length_a   1.000
_cell.length_b   1.000
_cell.length_c   1.000
_cell.angle_alpha   90.00
_cell.angle_beta   90.00
_cell.angle_gamma   90.00
#
_symmetry.space_group_name_H-M   'P 1'
#
loop_
_entity.id
_entity.type
_entity.pdbx_description
1 polymer ?
#
loop_
_entity_poly.entity_id
_entity_poly.type
_entity_poly.pdbx_seq_one_letter_code
_entity_poly.pdbx_strand_id
1 'polypeptide(L)'
;MSEVPEISSAPITPRPAARTVVARPRPPPVSCPPPTGQNHHVEAPPSKTPKTPRTPRLLSLTPRFITPLGSPIRKALHFTKLDPQDAWLPITESRNGNAYYAAFHTLCSGIGIQALILPVAFTILGWTWGIICLTVAFVWQLYTLWLLVQLHESIETGMRYSRYLQLFSLTFGERLAKILALFPIMYLSGGTCVALIIIGGSTSKLFFQIVCGATCSVKPLTTVEWYLVFTCAAVVLSQLPNLNSIAGLSLIGAITAIGYCTVIWVVSVTEGRLPGVSYDPVRASTEIGRVFGVLNALGIIAFAFRGHNLILEIQATMPSSEKHPSHLPMWRGVKFAYLLIAVCLFPLAIGGYWAYGHKIPANGGMLTALYAFHSHDVSRSVLGLASIFVILNAVSSFQIYGMPMFDDMESKYTTRMNKPCPWWIRSLSRAMFGYGCFFVAVAIPFLGSLAGLIGGIALPVTLAYPCFMWLKIKKPKMYGAMWFLNWGLGLLGMGLSGILIAAGVYVVIDTGIEVSFFKPH
;
A
#
# COMPACT_ATOMS: atom_id res chain seq x y z
N MET A 1 -63.04 27.96 32.94
CA MET A 1 -63.43 28.74 31.76
C MET A 1 -62.29 28.72 30.79
N SER A 2 -62.60 28.24 29.64
CA SER A 2 -62.12 28.28 28.28
C SER A 2 -61.09 27.21 27.97
N GLU A 3 -61.46 26.29 27.32
CA GLU A 3 -61.85 25.89 25.94
C GLU A 3 -60.72 25.11 25.29
N VAL A 4 -60.99 23.82 25.07
CA VAL A 4 -60.22 22.87 24.28
C VAL A 4 -60.74 22.95 22.85
N PRO A 5 -59.92 23.04 21.77
CA PRO A 5 -60.39 22.84 20.44
C PRO A 5 -60.26 21.37 20.04
N GLU A 6 -61.34 20.90 19.42
CA GLU A 6 -61.57 19.60 18.80
C GLU A 6 -60.57 19.28 17.69
N ILE A 7 -60.16 18.01 17.63
CA ILE A 7 -59.41 17.43 16.52
C ILE A 7 -60.38 16.89 15.51
N SER A 8 -60.43 17.54 14.35
CA SER A 8 -61.17 17.11 13.15
C SER A 8 -60.51 15.89 12.51
N SER A 9 -61.28 14.82 12.37
CA SER A 9 -60.90 13.57 11.69
C SER A 9 -60.94 13.74 10.16
N ALA A 10 -59.82 13.52 9.48
CA ALA A 10 -59.74 13.41 8.03
C ALA A 10 -60.00 11.95 7.55
N PRO A 11 -60.61 11.75 6.35
CA PRO A 11 -61.10 10.44 5.93
C PRO A 11 -60.00 9.52 5.41
N ILE A 12 -60.17 8.22 5.72
CA ILE A 12 -59.31 7.10 5.32
C ILE A 12 -59.54 6.80 3.84
N THR A 13 -58.50 6.94 3.01
CA THR A 13 -58.47 6.42 1.64
C THR A 13 -58.11 4.94 1.60
N PRO A 14 -58.78 4.10 0.77
CA PRO A 14 -58.53 2.66 0.75
C PRO A 14 -57.21 2.31 0.00
N ARG A 15 -56.46 1.34 0.55
CA ARG A 15 -55.27 0.71 -0.07
C ARG A 15 -55.67 0.00 -1.38
N PRO A 16 -54.85 0.09 -2.45
CA PRO A 16 -55.04 -0.76 -3.62
C PRO A 16 -54.62 -2.21 -3.35
N ALA A 17 -55.43 -3.12 -3.85
CA ALA A 17 -55.32 -4.56 -3.72
C ALA A 17 -54.00 -5.12 -4.32
N ALA A 18 -53.45 -6.12 -3.67
CA ALA A 18 -52.26 -6.88 -4.11
C ALA A 18 -52.56 -7.59 -5.45
N ARG A 19 -51.72 -7.31 -6.46
CA ARG A 19 -51.74 -8.06 -7.73
C ARG A 19 -51.17 -9.45 -7.49
N THR A 20 -52.00 -10.47 -7.66
CA THR A 20 -51.62 -11.88 -7.73
C THR A 20 -50.74 -12.12 -8.96
N VAL A 21 -49.51 -12.54 -8.76
CA VAL A 21 -48.60 -12.98 -9.82
C VAL A 21 -48.98 -14.40 -10.20
N VAL A 22 -49.56 -14.58 -11.39
CA VAL A 22 -49.83 -15.88 -11.99
C VAL A 22 -48.50 -16.51 -12.43
N ALA A 23 -48.17 -17.65 -11.85
CA ALA A 23 -47.00 -18.44 -12.21
C ALA A 23 -47.17 -19.07 -13.61
N ARG A 24 -46.18 -18.86 -14.48
CA ARG A 24 -46.09 -19.54 -15.78
C ARG A 24 -45.74 -21.02 -15.58
N PRO A 25 -46.37 -21.95 -16.33
CA PRO A 25 -46.06 -23.37 -16.25
C PRO A 25 -44.67 -23.68 -16.81
N ARG A 26 -43.92 -24.60 -16.13
CA ARG A 26 -42.62 -25.13 -16.58
C ARG A 26 -42.82 -26.01 -17.83
N PRO A 27 -41.91 -25.99 -18.80
CA PRO A 27 -41.87 -26.96 -19.88
C PRO A 27 -41.42 -28.34 -19.37
N PRO A 28 -41.90 -29.44 -20.00
CA PRO A 28 -41.59 -30.79 -19.58
C PRO A 28 -40.12 -31.18 -19.83
N PRO A 29 -39.56 -32.15 -19.10
CA PRO A 29 -38.21 -32.59 -19.28
C PRO A 29 -38.03 -33.40 -20.56
N VAL A 30 -37.00 -33.07 -21.34
CA VAL A 30 -36.55 -33.82 -22.52
C VAL A 30 -35.79 -35.04 -22.06
N SER A 31 -36.32 -36.23 -22.35
CA SER A 31 -35.67 -37.52 -22.13
C SER A 31 -34.69 -37.83 -23.25
N CYS A 32 -33.43 -38.05 -22.93
CA CYS A 32 -32.43 -38.60 -23.84
C CYS A 32 -32.50 -40.14 -23.82
N PRO A 33 -32.46 -40.83 -24.96
CA PRO A 33 -32.36 -42.27 -25.01
C PRO A 33 -30.93 -42.78 -24.76
N PRO A 34 -30.72 -44.03 -24.28
CA PRO A 34 -29.41 -44.58 -23.97
C PRO A 34 -28.62 -45.03 -25.22
N PRO A 35 -27.29 -45.04 -25.17
CA PRO A 35 -26.47 -45.47 -26.30
C PRO A 35 -26.41 -46.99 -26.40
N THR A 36 -26.85 -47.52 -27.55
CA THR A 36 -26.56 -48.90 -27.98
C THR A 36 -25.21 -48.98 -28.64
N GLY A 37 -24.36 -49.86 -28.15
CA GLY A 37 -23.09 -50.17 -28.77
C GLY A 37 -23.23 -51.03 -29.99
N GLN A 38 -22.41 -50.80 -31.02
CA GLN A 38 -21.91 -51.80 -31.94
C GLN A 38 -20.62 -51.35 -32.60
N ASN A 39 -19.62 -52.22 -32.53
CA ASN A 39 -18.33 -52.14 -33.20
C ASN A 39 -18.48 -52.34 -34.72
N HIS A 40 -17.90 -51.47 -35.54
CA HIS A 40 -17.43 -51.87 -36.85
C HIS A 40 -16.21 -51.02 -37.22
N HIS A 41 -15.07 -51.72 -37.45
CA HIS A 41 -13.88 -51.22 -38.10
C HIS A 41 -14.18 -50.92 -39.56
N VAL A 42 -13.90 -49.69 -40.03
CA VAL A 42 -13.65 -49.43 -41.46
C VAL A 42 -12.55 -48.37 -41.53
N GLU A 43 -11.42 -48.78 -42.15
CA GLU A 43 -10.35 -47.89 -42.58
C GLU A 43 -10.83 -47.02 -43.75
N ALA A 44 -10.51 -45.74 -43.73
CA ALA A 44 -10.64 -44.85 -44.92
C ALA A 44 -9.43 -43.89 -44.98
N PRO A 45 -9.00 -43.50 -46.20
CA PRO A 45 -7.65 -43.00 -46.51
C PRO A 45 -7.49 -41.49 -46.19
N PRO A 46 -6.23 -40.95 -46.18
CA PRO A 46 -5.92 -39.63 -45.69
C PRO A 46 -6.31 -38.53 -46.69
N SER A 47 -7.15 -37.62 -46.26
CA SER A 47 -7.46 -36.38 -47.01
C SER A 47 -6.46 -35.28 -46.67
N LYS A 48 -5.85 -34.73 -47.73
CA LYS A 48 -4.93 -33.58 -47.71
C LYS A 48 -5.69 -32.31 -47.38
N THR A 49 -5.39 -31.64 -46.24
CA THR A 49 -5.84 -30.28 -45.92
C THR A 49 -4.89 -29.23 -46.49
N PRO A 50 -5.39 -28.10 -47.02
CA PRO A 50 -4.58 -27.03 -47.61
C PRO A 50 -3.81 -26.24 -46.56
N LYS A 51 -2.56 -25.89 -46.86
CA LYS A 51 -1.68 -25.07 -46.04
C LYS A 51 -2.14 -23.61 -46.05
N THR A 52 -2.52 -23.07 -44.92
CA THR A 52 -2.68 -21.63 -44.66
C THR A 52 -1.31 -20.93 -44.56
N PRO A 53 -1.18 -19.68 -45.02
CA PRO A 53 0.09 -18.96 -45.02
C PRO A 53 0.56 -18.60 -43.62
N ARG A 54 1.85 -18.80 -43.35
CA ARG A 54 2.54 -18.45 -42.13
C ARG A 54 2.68 -16.93 -42.02
N THR A 55 2.02 -16.32 -41.04
CA THR A 55 2.37 -14.98 -40.53
C THR A 55 3.70 -15.03 -39.76
N PRO A 56 4.56 -14.01 -39.85
CA PRO A 56 5.85 -14.02 -39.18
C PRO A 56 5.64 -13.87 -37.67
N ARG A 57 6.24 -14.78 -36.89
CA ARG A 57 6.32 -14.72 -35.44
C ARG A 57 7.21 -13.53 -35.04
N LEU A 58 6.61 -12.48 -34.48
CA LEU A 58 7.35 -11.53 -33.65
C LEU A 58 7.84 -12.30 -32.41
N LEU A 59 9.15 -12.28 -32.20
CA LEU A 59 9.79 -12.84 -31.00
C LEU A 59 9.22 -12.19 -29.73
N SER A 60 8.40 -12.92 -29.01
CA SER A 60 8.09 -12.60 -27.64
C SER A 60 9.28 -13.03 -26.77
N LEU A 61 10.12 -12.07 -26.39
CA LEU A 61 11.14 -12.21 -25.35
C LEU A 61 10.46 -12.27 -23.98
N THR A 62 9.83 -13.38 -23.65
CA THR A 62 9.50 -13.71 -22.26
C THR A 62 10.51 -14.76 -21.78
N PRO A 63 11.16 -14.54 -20.63
CA PRO A 63 12.09 -15.51 -20.09
C PRO A 63 11.36 -16.80 -19.75
N ARG A 64 11.74 -17.89 -20.38
CA ARG A 64 11.16 -19.24 -20.23
C ARG A 64 11.44 -19.93 -18.89
N PHE A 65 11.80 -19.20 -17.84
CA PHE A 65 12.21 -19.79 -16.56
C PHE A 65 11.12 -19.95 -15.50
N ILE A 66 9.85 -19.57 -15.76
CA ILE A 66 8.81 -19.55 -14.70
C ILE A 66 7.48 -20.18 -15.16
N THR A 67 7.47 -21.24 -15.96
CA THR A 67 6.21 -21.96 -16.14
C THR A 67 6.39 -23.45 -16.42
N PRO A 68 6.12 -24.29 -15.39
CA PRO A 68 5.42 -25.53 -15.67
C PRO A 68 4.27 -25.85 -14.70
N LEU A 69 3.48 -24.90 -14.25
CA LEU A 69 2.37 -25.17 -13.30
C LEU A 69 0.99 -24.64 -13.77
N GLY A 70 0.80 -24.37 -15.05
CA GLY A 70 -0.40 -23.69 -15.56
C GLY A 70 -1.68 -24.52 -15.70
N SER A 71 -1.68 -25.86 -15.61
CA SER A 71 -2.86 -26.63 -15.96
C SER A 71 -3.73 -27.17 -14.80
N PRO A 72 -3.22 -27.53 -13.62
CA PRO A 72 -4.09 -27.95 -12.52
C PRO A 72 -4.74 -26.77 -11.79
N ILE A 73 -4.15 -25.58 -11.81
CA ILE A 73 -4.65 -24.39 -11.09
C ILE A 73 -5.94 -23.83 -11.73
N ARG A 74 -6.13 -23.96 -13.03
CA ARG A 74 -7.35 -23.53 -13.72
C ARG A 74 -8.60 -24.33 -13.29
N LYS A 75 -8.46 -25.59 -12.88
CA LYS A 75 -9.57 -26.41 -12.38
C LYS A 75 -9.93 -26.13 -10.91
N ALA A 76 -8.98 -25.62 -10.10
CA ALA A 76 -9.23 -25.26 -8.71
C ALA A 76 -9.95 -23.91 -8.55
N LEU A 77 -9.95 -23.07 -9.60
CA LEU A 77 -10.59 -21.74 -9.60
C LEU A 77 -12.14 -21.79 -9.71
N HIS A 78 -12.75 -22.96 -9.90
CA HIS A 78 -14.21 -23.10 -10.03
C HIS A 78 -15.01 -22.96 -8.73
N PHE A 79 -14.34 -22.89 -7.56
CA PHE A 79 -15.03 -22.87 -6.26
C PHE A 79 -15.26 -21.50 -5.64
N THR A 80 -14.65 -20.44 -6.15
CA THR A 80 -14.92 -19.08 -5.68
C THR A 80 -15.85 -18.37 -6.65
N LYS A 81 -16.97 -17.83 -6.16
CA LYS A 81 -17.84 -16.94 -6.93
C LYS A 81 -17.08 -15.64 -7.22
N LEU A 82 -16.35 -15.62 -8.32
CA LEU A 82 -15.60 -14.45 -8.76
C LEU A 82 -16.52 -13.58 -9.62
N ASP A 83 -16.45 -12.28 -9.39
CA ASP A 83 -17.05 -11.33 -10.32
C ASP A 83 -16.37 -11.48 -11.69
N PRO A 84 -17.10 -11.67 -12.80
CA PRO A 84 -16.50 -11.76 -14.13
C PRO A 84 -15.62 -10.55 -14.49
N GLN A 85 -15.93 -9.36 -13.94
CA GLN A 85 -15.15 -8.14 -14.15
C GLN A 85 -13.80 -8.16 -13.46
N ASP A 86 -13.63 -8.97 -12.41
CA ASP A 86 -12.35 -9.15 -11.72
C ASP A 86 -11.22 -9.68 -12.64
N ALA A 87 -11.57 -10.39 -13.72
CA ALA A 87 -10.61 -10.87 -14.70
C ALA A 87 -9.97 -9.77 -15.58
N TRP A 88 -10.52 -8.56 -15.53
CA TRP A 88 -10.08 -7.42 -16.34
C TRP A 88 -9.31 -6.36 -15.55
N LEU A 89 -9.18 -6.53 -14.23
CA LEU A 89 -8.60 -5.53 -13.33
C LEU A 89 -7.18 -5.89 -12.91
N PRO A 90 -6.27 -4.91 -12.78
CA PRO A 90 -4.83 -5.15 -12.58
C PRO A 90 -4.47 -5.98 -11.35
N ILE A 91 -5.28 -5.91 -10.28
CA ILE A 91 -5.04 -6.65 -9.04
C ILE A 91 -5.48 -8.11 -9.17
N THR A 92 -6.56 -8.38 -9.90
CA THR A 92 -7.24 -9.68 -9.93
C THR A 92 -7.12 -10.43 -11.25
N GLU A 93 -6.58 -9.78 -12.30
CA GLU A 93 -6.34 -10.35 -13.63
C GLU A 93 -5.47 -11.61 -13.59
N SER A 94 -4.42 -11.59 -12.76
CA SER A 94 -3.49 -12.71 -12.62
C SER A 94 -3.46 -13.23 -11.20
N ARG A 95 -3.71 -14.54 -11.00
CA ARG A 95 -3.74 -15.21 -9.68
C ARG A 95 -2.64 -16.25 -9.56
N ASN A 96 -1.41 -15.87 -9.92
CA ASN A 96 -0.21 -16.72 -9.86
C ASN A 96 0.72 -16.37 -8.70
N GLY A 97 0.27 -15.53 -7.76
CA GLY A 97 1.04 -15.12 -6.59
C GLY A 97 1.32 -16.29 -5.63
N ASN A 98 2.40 -16.17 -4.88
CA ASN A 98 2.84 -17.14 -3.88
C ASN A 98 3.40 -16.44 -2.64
N ALA A 99 3.84 -17.20 -1.63
CA ALA A 99 4.39 -16.64 -0.40
C ALA A 99 5.62 -15.75 -0.62
N TYR A 100 6.46 -16.04 -1.62
CA TYR A 100 7.63 -15.22 -1.95
C TYR A 100 7.21 -13.87 -2.55
N TYR A 101 6.23 -13.85 -3.47
CA TYR A 101 5.69 -12.62 -4.03
C TYR A 101 5.04 -11.76 -2.95
N ALA A 102 4.29 -12.38 -2.03
CA ALA A 102 3.77 -11.67 -0.88
C ALA A 102 4.87 -11.05 -0.02
N ALA A 103 5.93 -11.78 0.24
CA ALA A 103 7.07 -11.28 1.01
C ALA A 103 7.74 -10.09 0.29
N PHE A 104 7.99 -10.19 -1.03
CA PHE A 104 8.63 -9.11 -1.79
C PHE A 104 7.77 -7.85 -1.83
N HIS A 105 6.47 -7.99 -2.13
CA HIS A 105 5.55 -6.85 -2.15
C HIS A 105 5.41 -6.22 -0.75
N THR A 106 5.25 -7.04 0.29
CA THR A 106 5.13 -6.56 1.67
C THR A 106 6.41 -5.88 2.15
N LEU A 107 7.58 -6.41 1.81
CA LEU A 107 8.87 -5.85 2.19
C LEU A 107 9.15 -4.53 1.45
N CYS A 108 8.92 -4.51 0.13
CA CYS A 108 9.11 -3.32 -0.69
C CYS A 108 8.14 -2.18 -0.29
N SER A 109 6.89 -2.49 0.07
CA SER A 109 5.95 -1.50 0.60
C SER A 109 6.21 -1.13 2.07
N GLY A 110 6.74 -2.06 2.85
CA GLY A 110 6.98 -1.90 4.28
C GLY A 110 8.26 -1.13 4.63
N ILE A 111 9.26 -1.12 3.76
CA ILE A 111 10.49 -0.34 3.93
C ILE A 111 10.58 0.68 2.79
N GLY A 112 10.68 1.93 3.14
CA GLY A 112 10.80 3.03 2.19
C GLY A 112 11.23 4.29 2.93
N ILE A 113 10.72 5.44 2.52
CA ILE A 113 11.03 6.73 3.11
C ILE A 113 10.84 6.78 4.63
N GLN A 114 9.84 6.07 5.17
CA GLN A 114 9.59 6.02 6.61
C GLN A 114 10.81 5.50 7.40
N ALA A 115 11.61 4.60 6.82
CA ALA A 115 12.82 4.13 7.46
C ALA A 115 13.83 5.25 7.69
N LEU A 116 13.99 6.13 6.71
CA LEU A 116 14.94 7.25 6.77
C LEU A 116 14.55 8.33 7.78
N ILE A 117 13.25 8.58 7.95
CA ILE A 117 12.74 9.61 8.87
C ILE A 117 12.43 9.08 10.28
N LEU A 118 12.38 7.76 10.48
CA LEU A 118 12.04 7.15 11.75
C LEU A 118 12.93 7.62 12.92
N PRO A 119 14.27 7.76 12.77
CA PRO A 119 15.10 8.26 13.84
C PRO A 119 14.81 9.71 14.26
N VAL A 120 14.14 10.52 13.41
CA VAL A 120 13.67 11.86 13.78
C VAL A 120 12.66 11.80 14.93
N ALA A 121 11.82 10.78 15.00
CA ALA A 121 10.90 10.61 16.11
C ALA A 121 11.64 10.41 17.46
N PHE A 122 12.81 9.79 17.43
CA PHE A 122 13.63 9.59 18.63
C PHE A 122 14.24 10.88 19.15
N THR A 123 14.49 11.89 18.31
CA THR A 123 15.01 13.20 18.77
C THR A 123 14.02 13.91 19.70
N ILE A 124 12.73 13.61 19.57
CA ILE A 124 11.65 14.20 20.36
C ILE A 124 11.25 13.30 21.54
N LEU A 125 11.19 11.97 21.30
CA LEU A 125 10.75 10.99 22.31
C LEU A 125 11.88 10.54 23.25
N GLY A 126 13.14 10.71 22.83
CA GLY A 126 14.29 10.14 23.52
C GLY A 126 14.37 8.61 23.39
N TRP A 127 15.35 8.00 24.09
CA TRP A 127 15.61 6.56 24.02
C TRP A 127 14.45 5.70 24.47
N THR A 128 13.99 5.93 25.69
CA THR A 128 13.01 5.05 26.34
C THR A 128 11.68 5.03 25.60
N TRP A 129 11.10 6.20 25.37
CA TRP A 129 9.81 6.29 24.69
C TRP A 129 9.91 5.98 23.22
N GLY A 130 11.01 6.31 22.54
CA GLY A 130 11.25 5.95 21.14
C GLY A 130 11.21 4.43 20.94
N ILE A 131 11.95 3.67 21.74
CA ILE A 131 11.99 2.19 21.64
C ILE A 131 10.65 1.57 22.04
N ILE A 132 10.03 2.03 23.14
CA ILE A 132 8.74 1.49 23.59
C ILE A 132 7.66 1.73 22.52
N CYS A 133 7.50 2.96 22.04
CA CYS A 133 6.47 3.30 21.06
C CYS A 133 6.70 2.57 19.73
N LEU A 134 7.95 2.44 19.29
CA LEU A 134 8.30 1.68 18.08
C LEU A 134 7.93 0.20 18.22
N THR A 135 8.24 -0.41 19.36
CA THR A 135 7.93 -1.82 19.64
C THR A 135 6.41 -2.05 19.72
N VAL A 136 5.69 -1.17 20.43
CA VAL A 136 4.22 -1.25 20.54
C VAL A 136 3.58 -1.10 19.17
N ALA A 137 4.02 -0.14 18.37
CA ALA A 137 3.52 0.07 17.01
C ALA A 137 3.77 -1.17 16.12
N PHE A 138 4.96 -1.76 16.20
CA PHE A 138 5.31 -2.98 15.45
C PHE A 138 4.36 -4.14 15.80
N VAL A 139 4.18 -4.45 17.08
CA VAL A 139 3.34 -5.56 17.53
C VAL A 139 1.87 -5.32 17.18
N TRP A 140 1.37 -4.11 17.41
CA TRP A 140 -0.02 -3.77 17.12
C TRP A 140 -0.31 -3.84 15.62
N GLN A 141 0.54 -3.27 14.79
CA GLN A 141 0.33 -3.30 13.33
C GLN A 141 0.50 -4.71 12.74
N LEU A 142 1.40 -5.53 13.27
CA LEU A 142 1.49 -6.94 12.88
C LEU A 142 0.21 -7.72 13.24
N TYR A 143 -0.37 -7.45 14.40
CA TYR A 143 -1.64 -8.04 14.83
C TYR A 143 -2.79 -7.65 13.88
N THR A 144 -2.95 -6.36 13.59
CA THR A 144 -4.04 -5.90 12.71
C THR A 144 -3.87 -6.36 11.26
N LEU A 145 -2.63 -6.53 10.82
CA LEU A 145 -2.33 -7.14 9.53
C LEU A 145 -2.76 -8.61 9.48
N TRP A 146 -2.52 -9.35 10.58
CA TRP A 146 -3.02 -10.72 10.70
C TRP A 146 -4.55 -10.79 10.61
N LEU A 147 -5.26 -9.86 11.26
CA LEU A 147 -6.72 -9.77 11.15
C LEU A 147 -7.17 -9.62 9.68
N LEU A 148 -6.54 -8.72 8.92
CA LEU A 148 -6.88 -8.50 7.51
C LEU A 148 -6.62 -9.74 6.66
N VAL A 149 -5.48 -10.41 6.82
CA VAL A 149 -5.17 -11.64 6.10
C VAL A 149 -6.22 -12.73 6.34
N GLN A 150 -6.75 -12.83 7.57
CA GLN A 150 -7.81 -13.79 7.90
C GLN A 150 -9.20 -13.37 7.40
N LEU A 151 -9.42 -12.08 7.14
CA LEU A 151 -10.71 -11.55 6.66
C LEU A 151 -10.84 -11.53 5.14
N HIS A 152 -9.76 -11.76 4.40
CA HIS A 152 -9.76 -11.73 2.93
C HIS A 152 -10.74 -12.73 2.30
N GLU A 153 -10.95 -13.88 2.92
CA GLU A 153 -11.80 -14.96 2.40
C GLU A 153 -12.87 -15.35 3.41
N SER A 154 -14.10 -15.51 2.94
CA SER A 154 -15.19 -16.09 3.70
C SER A 154 -15.42 -17.52 3.23
N ILE A 155 -15.10 -18.48 4.10
CA ILE A 155 -15.31 -19.91 3.82
C ILE A 155 -16.81 -20.21 3.65
N GLU A 156 -17.68 -19.53 4.43
CA GLU A 156 -19.13 -19.75 4.40
C GLU A 156 -19.79 -19.31 3.09
N THR A 157 -19.33 -18.21 2.50
CA THR A 157 -19.93 -17.65 1.28
C THR A 157 -19.12 -17.97 0.02
N GLY A 158 -17.89 -18.46 0.14
CA GLY A 158 -16.94 -18.64 -0.96
C GLY A 158 -16.48 -17.31 -1.60
N MET A 159 -16.77 -16.18 -0.96
CA MET A 159 -16.41 -14.84 -1.46
C MET A 159 -14.99 -14.46 -1.07
N ARG A 160 -14.30 -13.74 -1.96
CA ARG A 160 -12.98 -13.16 -1.74
C ARG A 160 -13.07 -11.64 -1.83
N TYR A 161 -12.51 -10.97 -0.84
CA TYR A 161 -12.50 -9.50 -0.75
C TYR A 161 -11.13 -8.99 -1.18
N SER A 162 -11.00 -8.74 -2.47
CA SER A 162 -9.71 -8.40 -3.11
C SER A 162 -9.23 -6.98 -2.81
N ARG A 163 -10.10 -6.11 -2.28
CA ARG A 163 -9.81 -4.70 -2.02
C ARG A 163 -10.21 -4.31 -0.61
N TYR A 164 -9.41 -3.46 0.01
CA TYR A 164 -9.70 -2.97 1.37
C TYR A 164 -11.09 -2.28 1.46
N LEU A 165 -11.38 -1.40 0.51
CA LEU A 165 -12.66 -0.70 0.45
C LEU A 165 -13.84 -1.66 0.27
N GLN A 166 -13.68 -2.75 -0.49
CA GLN A 166 -14.69 -3.79 -0.67
C GLN A 166 -15.01 -4.51 0.64
N LEU A 167 -13.98 -4.89 1.40
CA LEU A 167 -14.14 -5.52 2.73
C LEU A 167 -14.83 -4.56 3.71
N PHE A 168 -14.44 -3.29 3.70
CA PHE A 168 -15.04 -2.26 4.56
C PHE A 168 -16.52 -2.02 4.19
N SER A 169 -16.85 -1.92 2.89
CA SER A 169 -18.21 -1.72 2.38
C SER A 169 -19.14 -2.87 2.77
N LEU A 170 -18.65 -4.11 2.66
CA LEU A 170 -19.39 -5.28 3.12
C LEU A 170 -19.70 -5.21 4.63
N THR A 171 -18.73 -4.75 5.40
CA THR A 171 -18.83 -4.74 6.86
C THR A 171 -19.76 -3.65 7.37
N PHE A 172 -19.64 -2.43 6.86
CA PHE A 172 -20.31 -1.25 7.40
C PHE A 172 -21.31 -0.58 6.43
N GLY A 173 -21.35 -1.06 5.18
CA GLY A 173 -22.20 -0.51 4.11
C GLY A 173 -21.48 0.54 3.28
N GLU A 174 -21.97 0.72 2.03
CA GLU A 174 -21.33 1.59 1.04
C GLU A 174 -21.25 3.06 1.44
N ARG A 175 -22.25 3.59 2.18
CA ARG A 175 -22.26 5.00 2.58
C ARG A 175 -21.12 5.30 3.54
N LEU A 176 -20.95 4.47 4.58
CA LEU A 176 -19.87 4.63 5.54
C LEU A 176 -18.50 4.38 4.91
N ALA A 177 -18.39 3.43 3.98
CA ALA A 177 -17.16 3.18 3.25
C ALA A 177 -16.70 4.40 2.46
N LYS A 178 -17.62 5.07 1.74
CA LYS A 178 -17.30 6.28 0.98
C LYS A 178 -16.88 7.45 1.86
N ILE A 179 -17.47 7.58 3.05
CA ILE A 179 -17.20 8.71 3.95
C ILE A 179 -15.93 8.47 4.78
N LEU A 180 -15.79 7.29 5.39
CA LEU A 180 -14.76 7.02 6.40
C LEU A 180 -13.53 6.27 5.88
N ALA A 181 -13.66 5.44 4.86
CA ALA A 181 -12.57 4.59 4.40
C ALA A 181 -11.95 5.04 3.08
N LEU A 182 -12.74 5.58 2.15
CA LEU A 182 -12.24 5.94 0.81
C LEU A 182 -11.12 6.97 0.89
N PHE A 183 -11.34 8.08 1.61
CA PHE A 183 -10.34 9.14 1.73
C PHE A 183 -9.04 8.66 2.39
N PRO A 184 -9.04 8.01 3.57
CA PRO A 184 -7.80 7.52 4.18
C PRO A 184 -7.05 6.51 3.31
N ILE A 185 -7.74 5.61 2.61
CA ILE A 185 -7.12 4.62 1.72
C ILE A 185 -6.45 5.30 0.52
N MET A 186 -7.18 6.19 -0.16
CA MET A 186 -6.66 6.93 -1.32
C MET A 186 -5.52 7.87 -0.91
N TYR A 187 -5.65 8.52 0.25
CA TYR A 187 -4.63 9.38 0.80
C TYR A 187 -3.36 8.59 1.17
N LEU A 188 -3.50 7.40 1.78
CA LEU A 188 -2.35 6.56 2.11
C LEU A 188 -1.60 6.09 0.85
N SER A 189 -2.32 5.73 -0.22
CA SER A 189 -1.71 5.34 -1.50
C SER A 189 -1.14 6.55 -2.24
N GLY A 190 -1.95 7.57 -2.53
CA GLY A 190 -1.55 8.76 -3.28
C GLY A 190 -0.53 9.62 -2.53
N GLY A 191 -0.74 9.89 -1.24
CA GLY A 191 0.20 10.64 -0.41
C GLY A 191 1.56 9.94 -0.28
N THR A 192 1.56 8.60 -0.24
CA THR A 192 2.82 7.84 -0.31
C THR A 192 3.50 8.01 -1.67
N CYS A 193 2.78 7.98 -2.78
CA CYS A 193 3.36 8.20 -4.10
C CYS A 193 3.97 9.62 -4.21
N VAL A 194 3.32 10.64 -3.65
CA VAL A 194 3.87 12.00 -3.55
C VAL A 194 5.17 12.00 -2.74
N ALA A 195 5.18 11.39 -1.56
CA ALA A 195 6.37 11.28 -0.72
C ALA A 195 7.52 10.53 -1.41
N LEU A 196 7.22 9.51 -2.23
CA LEU A 196 8.21 8.77 -3.01
C LEU A 196 8.81 9.61 -4.14
N ILE A 197 8.05 10.52 -4.76
CA ILE A 197 8.59 11.49 -5.74
C ILE A 197 9.53 12.47 -5.05
N ILE A 198 9.16 12.99 -3.87
CA ILE A 198 9.99 13.93 -3.11
C ILE A 198 11.33 13.26 -2.75
N ILE A 199 11.31 12.08 -2.11
CA ILE A 199 12.55 11.43 -1.70
C ILE A 199 13.35 10.92 -2.89
N GLY A 200 12.68 10.30 -3.87
CA GLY A 200 13.35 9.75 -5.05
C GLY A 200 14.04 10.83 -5.86
N GLY A 201 13.37 11.95 -6.10
CA GLY A 201 13.94 13.08 -6.81
C GLY A 201 15.03 13.82 -6.02
N SER A 202 14.81 14.07 -4.72
CA SER A 202 15.85 14.68 -3.86
C SER A 202 17.08 13.78 -3.74
N THR A 203 16.89 12.45 -3.61
CA THR A 203 18.02 11.51 -3.58
C THR A 203 18.72 11.41 -4.93
N SER A 204 18.00 11.54 -6.05
CA SER A 204 18.60 11.59 -7.38
C SER A 204 19.49 12.82 -7.55
N LYS A 205 19.07 13.99 -7.05
CA LYS A 205 19.89 15.19 -6.97
C LYS A 205 21.14 14.95 -6.13
N LEU A 206 20.97 14.36 -4.94
CA LEU A 206 22.09 14.05 -4.04
C LEU A 206 23.07 13.06 -4.69
N PHE A 207 22.58 12.00 -5.33
CA PHE A 207 23.39 11.04 -6.07
C PHE A 207 24.22 11.73 -7.17
N PHE A 208 23.60 12.60 -7.94
CA PHE A 208 24.30 13.39 -8.96
C PHE A 208 25.43 14.23 -8.33
N GLN A 209 25.17 14.92 -7.22
CA GLN A 209 26.17 15.71 -6.51
C GLN A 209 27.36 14.85 -6.00
N ILE A 210 27.07 13.66 -5.50
CA ILE A 210 28.12 12.72 -5.02
C ILE A 210 29.00 12.26 -6.19
N VAL A 211 28.38 11.85 -7.30
CA VAL A 211 29.11 11.31 -8.47
C VAL A 211 29.88 12.41 -9.21
N CYS A 212 29.23 13.54 -9.43
CA CYS A 212 29.80 14.67 -10.16
C CYS A 212 30.96 15.33 -9.38
N GLY A 213 30.83 15.48 -8.07
CA GLY A 213 31.85 16.11 -7.23
C GLY A 213 32.14 17.57 -7.60
N ALA A 214 33.24 18.10 -7.05
CA ALA A 214 33.65 19.51 -7.27
C ALA A 214 34.22 19.79 -8.67
N THR A 215 34.58 18.74 -9.42
CA THR A 215 35.23 18.86 -10.75
C THR A 215 34.24 18.84 -11.92
N CYS A 216 32.97 18.73 -11.65
CA CYS A 216 31.95 18.59 -12.67
C CYS A 216 31.61 19.93 -13.33
N SER A 217 31.77 20.01 -14.65
CA SER A 217 31.43 21.19 -15.46
C SER A 217 29.94 21.24 -15.87
N VAL A 218 29.19 20.19 -15.58
CA VAL A 218 27.77 20.09 -15.98
C VAL A 218 26.90 20.90 -15.01
N LYS A 219 26.05 21.79 -15.54
CA LYS A 219 25.09 22.54 -14.74
C LYS A 219 24.12 21.58 -14.06
N PRO A 220 24.01 21.58 -12.72
CA PRO A 220 23.10 20.69 -12.02
C PRO A 220 21.65 21.05 -12.34
N LEU A 221 20.81 20.02 -12.49
CA LEU A 221 19.36 20.19 -12.58
C LEU A 221 18.81 20.75 -11.26
N THR A 222 17.73 21.52 -11.37
CA THR A 222 16.96 21.98 -10.21
C THR A 222 16.26 20.82 -9.50
N THR A 223 15.84 21.02 -8.27
CA THR A 223 15.10 19.98 -7.51
C THR A 223 13.82 19.57 -8.22
N VAL A 224 13.09 20.53 -8.83
CA VAL A 224 11.86 20.24 -9.60
C VAL A 224 12.15 19.37 -10.82
N GLU A 225 13.24 19.64 -11.54
CA GLU A 225 13.66 18.82 -12.68
C GLU A 225 14.02 17.41 -12.26
N TRP A 226 14.66 17.21 -11.11
CA TRP A 226 14.91 15.88 -10.55
C TRP A 226 13.63 15.15 -10.14
N TYR A 227 12.62 15.85 -9.59
CA TYR A 227 11.30 15.28 -9.32
C TYR A 227 10.64 14.84 -10.63
N LEU A 228 10.76 15.63 -11.69
CA LEU A 228 10.23 15.29 -13.01
C LEU A 228 10.93 14.05 -13.60
N VAL A 229 12.27 13.98 -13.55
CA VAL A 229 13.04 12.83 -14.02
C VAL A 229 12.60 11.55 -13.31
N PHE A 230 12.49 11.60 -11.97
CA PHE A 230 11.99 10.47 -11.19
C PHE A 230 10.56 10.07 -11.58
N THR A 231 9.68 11.06 -11.73
CA THR A 231 8.28 10.83 -12.12
C THR A 231 8.17 10.21 -13.50
N CYS A 232 8.95 10.66 -14.48
CA CYS A 232 8.98 10.04 -15.81
C CYS A 232 9.39 8.56 -15.74
N ALA A 233 10.44 8.24 -14.97
CA ALA A 233 10.84 6.85 -14.76
C ALA A 233 9.73 6.02 -14.09
N ALA A 234 9.07 6.57 -13.06
CA ALA A 234 7.97 5.92 -12.37
C ALA A 234 6.76 5.71 -13.29
N VAL A 235 6.39 6.68 -14.12
CA VAL A 235 5.28 6.58 -15.10
C VAL A 235 5.57 5.55 -16.17
N VAL A 236 6.80 5.47 -16.69
CA VAL A 236 7.19 4.43 -17.65
C VAL A 236 7.03 3.03 -17.03
N LEU A 237 7.52 2.81 -15.81
CA LEU A 237 7.38 1.53 -15.13
C LEU A 237 5.93 1.22 -14.72
N SER A 238 5.11 2.22 -14.50
CA SER A 238 3.69 2.03 -14.19
C SER A 238 2.86 1.46 -15.35
N GLN A 239 3.44 1.36 -16.55
CA GLN A 239 2.78 0.72 -17.70
C GLN A 239 2.75 -0.82 -17.59
N LEU A 240 3.45 -1.42 -16.61
CA LEU A 240 3.36 -2.85 -16.33
C LEU A 240 1.90 -3.24 -15.99
N PRO A 241 1.38 -4.34 -16.61
CA PRO A 241 -0.07 -4.55 -16.66
C PRO A 241 -0.72 -4.83 -15.30
N ASN A 242 -0.10 -5.62 -14.45
CA ASN A 242 -0.73 -6.11 -13.21
C ASN A 242 0.27 -6.29 -12.06
N LEU A 243 -0.26 -6.53 -10.86
CA LEU A 243 0.55 -6.66 -9.64
C LEU A 243 1.54 -7.84 -9.71
N ASN A 244 1.18 -8.94 -10.37
CA ASN A 244 2.10 -10.06 -10.57
C ASN A 244 3.28 -9.73 -11.48
N SER A 245 3.08 -8.90 -12.51
CA SER A 245 4.15 -8.50 -13.43
C SER A 245 5.20 -7.60 -12.77
N ILE A 246 4.83 -6.89 -11.70
CA ILE A 246 5.79 -6.09 -10.91
C ILE A 246 6.48 -6.87 -9.78
N ALA A 247 6.26 -8.20 -9.66
CA ALA A 247 6.89 -8.99 -8.60
C ALA A 247 8.43 -8.96 -8.66
N GLY A 248 9.01 -8.98 -9.86
CA GLY A 248 10.46 -8.80 -10.07
C GLY A 248 10.96 -7.42 -9.64
N LEU A 249 10.20 -6.38 -9.95
CA LEU A 249 10.50 -5.01 -9.53
C LEU A 249 10.39 -4.88 -7.99
N SER A 250 9.41 -5.53 -7.39
CA SER A 250 9.25 -5.57 -5.93
C SER A 250 10.40 -6.33 -5.24
N LEU A 251 10.94 -7.36 -5.87
CA LEU A 251 12.13 -8.06 -5.38
C LEU A 251 13.35 -7.12 -5.39
N ILE A 252 13.57 -6.38 -6.49
CA ILE A 252 14.63 -5.37 -6.56
C ILE A 252 14.43 -4.31 -5.46
N GLY A 253 13.20 -3.80 -5.31
CA GLY A 253 12.85 -2.85 -4.26
C GLY A 253 13.09 -3.40 -2.85
N ALA A 254 12.79 -4.67 -2.61
CA ALA A 254 13.03 -5.33 -1.32
C ALA A 254 14.53 -5.48 -1.01
N ILE A 255 15.32 -5.94 -1.99
CA ILE A 255 16.77 -6.10 -1.85
C ILE A 255 17.44 -4.73 -1.59
N THR A 256 17.08 -3.72 -2.37
CA THR A 256 17.63 -2.37 -2.23
C THR A 256 17.19 -1.70 -0.93
N ALA A 257 15.98 -2.01 -0.43
CA ALA A 257 15.51 -1.56 0.88
C ALA A 257 16.38 -2.09 2.03
N ILE A 258 16.64 -3.39 2.05
CA ILE A 258 17.55 -4.00 3.02
C ILE A 258 18.96 -3.41 2.85
N GLY A 259 19.42 -3.26 1.60
CA GLY A 259 20.71 -2.73 1.27
C GLY A 259 20.96 -1.33 1.83
N TYR A 260 20.08 -0.35 1.52
CA TYR A 260 20.30 1.00 2.01
C TYR A 260 20.12 1.13 3.53
N CYS A 261 19.14 0.43 4.12
CA CYS A 261 19.00 0.42 5.57
C CYS A 261 20.29 -0.07 6.22
N THR A 262 20.84 -1.21 5.75
CA THR A 262 22.06 -1.79 6.29
C THR A 262 23.26 -0.87 6.11
N VAL A 263 23.46 -0.35 4.90
CA VAL A 263 24.60 0.56 4.62
C VAL A 263 24.52 1.80 5.50
N ILE A 264 23.36 2.44 5.59
CA ILE A 264 23.24 3.70 6.34
C ILE A 264 23.51 3.49 7.84
N TRP A 265 22.86 2.49 8.49
CA TRP A 265 23.07 2.32 9.93
C TRP A 265 24.48 1.77 10.26
N VAL A 266 25.02 0.84 9.45
CA VAL A 266 26.38 0.31 9.66
C VAL A 266 27.40 1.43 9.53
N VAL A 267 27.36 2.20 8.44
CA VAL A 267 28.30 3.31 8.23
C VAL A 267 28.15 4.36 9.34
N SER A 268 26.92 4.74 9.71
CA SER A 268 26.70 5.72 10.78
C SER A 268 27.28 5.26 12.14
N VAL A 269 27.24 3.95 12.42
CA VAL A 269 27.80 3.40 13.67
C VAL A 269 29.33 3.22 13.57
N THR A 270 29.86 2.82 12.42
CA THR A 270 31.31 2.63 12.23
C THR A 270 32.07 3.95 12.23
N GLU A 271 31.53 5.03 11.67
CA GLU A 271 32.11 6.38 11.74
C GLU A 271 32.04 6.97 13.16
N GLY A 272 31.18 6.40 13.99
CA GLY A 272 31.07 6.73 15.39
C GLY A 272 30.11 7.87 15.69
N ARG A 273 30.11 8.23 16.96
CA ARG A 273 29.22 9.27 17.49
C ARG A 273 29.77 10.66 17.18
N LEU A 274 28.95 11.54 16.63
CA LEU A 274 29.34 12.93 16.40
C LEU A 274 29.71 13.65 17.71
N PRO A 275 30.71 14.54 17.72
CA PRO A 275 31.00 15.36 18.87
C PRO A 275 29.85 16.30 19.23
N GLY A 276 29.61 16.47 20.53
CA GLY A 276 28.53 17.36 21.03
C GLY A 276 27.10 16.87 20.75
N VAL A 277 26.91 15.56 20.60
CA VAL A 277 25.57 14.95 20.49
C VAL A 277 24.91 14.92 21.86
N SER A 278 23.68 15.43 21.95
CA SER A 278 22.77 15.26 23.07
C SER A 278 21.64 14.27 22.71
N TYR A 279 21.24 13.50 23.71
CA TYR A 279 20.08 12.61 23.64
C TYR A 279 18.89 13.14 24.46
N ASP A 280 19.01 14.36 24.99
CA ASP A 280 17.89 15.02 25.61
C ASP A 280 16.82 15.32 24.55
N PRO A 281 15.56 15.03 24.85
CA PRO A 281 14.47 15.35 23.93
C PRO A 281 14.48 16.83 23.52
N VAL A 282 14.43 17.08 22.22
CA VAL A 282 14.33 18.44 21.69
C VAL A 282 13.05 19.07 22.20
N ARG A 283 13.21 20.17 22.97
CA ARG A 283 12.08 20.87 23.60
C ARG A 283 11.65 22.04 22.70
N ALA A 284 10.36 22.10 22.40
CA ALA A 284 9.79 23.31 21.82
C ALA A 284 9.76 24.43 22.88
N SER A 285 9.75 25.68 22.41
CA SER A 285 9.71 26.87 23.27
C SER A 285 8.42 27.00 24.10
N THR A 286 7.34 26.36 23.65
CA THR A 286 6.03 26.36 24.32
C THR A 286 5.62 24.97 24.77
N GLU A 287 4.85 24.88 25.87
CA GLU A 287 4.28 23.61 26.34
C GLU A 287 3.36 22.97 25.30
N ILE A 288 2.57 23.79 24.59
CA ILE A 288 1.69 23.35 23.51
C ILE A 288 2.52 22.75 22.37
N GLY A 289 3.56 23.44 21.92
CA GLY A 289 4.47 22.94 20.90
C GLY A 289 5.16 21.63 21.30
N ARG A 290 5.49 21.46 22.60
CA ARG A 290 6.06 20.22 23.13
C ARG A 290 5.08 19.05 23.00
N VAL A 291 3.84 19.23 23.42
CA VAL A 291 2.80 18.19 23.32
C VAL A 291 2.56 17.80 21.85
N PHE A 292 2.36 18.79 20.99
CA PHE A 292 2.14 18.52 19.56
C PHE A 292 3.37 17.94 18.87
N GLY A 293 4.57 18.31 19.29
CA GLY A 293 5.81 17.69 18.80
C GLY A 293 5.88 16.20 19.14
N VAL A 294 5.55 15.81 20.39
CA VAL A 294 5.49 14.40 20.81
C VAL A 294 4.43 13.64 19.99
N LEU A 295 3.25 14.22 19.82
CA LEU A 295 2.19 13.60 19.01
C LEU A 295 2.62 13.44 17.54
N ASN A 296 3.28 14.44 16.96
CA ASN A 296 3.82 14.32 15.61
C ASN A 296 4.87 13.20 15.49
N ALA A 297 5.74 13.06 16.50
CA ALA A 297 6.71 11.95 16.55
C ALA A 297 6.02 10.58 16.63
N LEU A 298 4.92 10.46 17.37
CA LEU A 298 4.08 9.25 17.37
C LEU A 298 3.44 9.01 15.98
N GLY A 299 3.06 10.05 15.27
CA GLY A 299 2.58 9.97 13.88
C GLY A 299 3.66 9.42 12.92
N ILE A 300 4.91 9.85 13.06
CA ILE A 300 6.04 9.30 12.31
C ILE A 300 6.23 7.80 12.61
N ILE A 301 6.15 7.38 13.87
CA ILE A 301 6.22 5.96 14.26
C ILE A 301 5.01 5.18 13.69
N ALA A 302 3.81 5.74 13.74
CA ALA A 302 2.63 5.11 13.17
C ALA A 302 2.76 4.90 11.65
N PHE A 303 3.43 5.81 10.96
CA PHE A 303 3.73 5.71 9.53
C PHE A 303 4.81 4.66 9.21
N ALA A 304 5.61 4.24 10.19
CA ALA A 304 6.75 3.33 9.96
C ALA A 304 6.33 1.94 9.46
N PHE A 305 5.20 1.39 9.92
CA PHE A 305 4.75 0.03 9.59
C PHE A 305 3.48 0.03 8.73
N ARG A 306 3.52 0.72 7.62
CA ARG A 306 2.40 0.83 6.66
C ARG A 306 2.28 -0.40 5.75
N GLY A 307 1.24 -0.44 4.91
CA GLY A 307 1.01 -1.50 3.91
C GLY A 307 -0.32 -2.25 4.09
N HIS A 308 -1.11 -1.91 5.11
CA HIS A 308 -2.40 -2.54 5.40
C HIS A 308 -3.42 -2.37 4.25
N ASN A 309 -3.39 -1.22 3.57
CA ASN A 309 -4.22 -0.96 2.41
C ASN A 309 -3.90 -1.85 1.20
N LEU A 310 -2.69 -2.42 1.16
CA LEU A 310 -2.21 -3.25 0.05
C LEU A 310 -2.34 -4.76 0.32
N ILE A 311 -2.48 -5.17 1.59
CA ILE A 311 -2.35 -6.57 1.99
C ILE A 311 -3.41 -7.48 1.35
N LEU A 312 -4.66 -6.99 1.24
CA LEU A 312 -5.75 -7.72 0.60
C LEU A 312 -5.53 -7.84 -0.92
N GLU A 313 -4.98 -6.80 -1.52
CA GLU A 313 -4.66 -6.75 -2.95
C GLU A 313 -3.53 -7.70 -3.31
N ILE A 314 -2.47 -7.74 -2.48
CA ILE A 314 -1.39 -8.71 -2.61
C ILE A 314 -1.94 -10.14 -2.45
N GLN A 315 -2.81 -10.39 -1.46
CA GLN A 315 -3.41 -11.69 -1.23
C GLN A 315 -4.37 -12.09 -2.36
N ALA A 316 -5.04 -11.12 -3.01
CA ALA A 316 -5.92 -11.36 -4.15
C ALA A 316 -5.19 -11.95 -5.36
N THR A 317 -3.89 -11.68 -5.52
CA THR A 317 -3.07 -12.29 -6.58
C THR A 317 -2.80 -13.78 -6.36
N MET A 318 -3.07 -14.34 -5.18
CA MET A 318 -2.80 -15.74 -4.87
C MET A 318 -3.93 -16.65 -5.28
N PRO A 319 -3.63 -17.87 -5.77
CA PRO A 319 -4.64 -18.90 -5.91
C PRO A 319 -5.16 -19.31 -4.52
N SER A 320 -6.45 -19.66 -4.46
CA SER A 320 -7.09 -20.17 -3.24
C SER A 320 -8.07 -21.29 -3.57
N SER A 321 -8.15 -22.25 -2.67
CA SER A 321 -9.14 -23.32 -2.71
C SER A 321 -9.51 -23.71 -1.27
N GLU A 322 -10.59 -24.46 -1.07
CA GLU A 322 -11.00 -24.92 0.27
C GLU A 322 -9.89 -25.74 0.97
N LYS A 323 -9.13 -26.54 0.21
CA LYS A 323 -8.02 -27.34 0.74
C LYS A 323 -6.74 -26.52 0.97
N HIS A 324 -6.54 -25.47 0.19
CA HIS A 324 -5.34 -24.62 0.22
C HIS A 324 -5.76 -23.13 0.22
N PRO A 325 -6.23 -22.60 1.35
CA PRO A 325 -6.69 -21.22 1.47
C PRO A 325 -5.51 -20.24 1.36
N SER A 326 -5.73 -19.09 0.72
CA SER A 326 -4.68 -18.13 0.43
C SER A 326 -4.07 -17.48 1.67
N HIS A 327 -4.78 -17.47 2.80
CA HIS A 327 -4.27 -16.87 4.03
C HIS A 327 -3.03 -17.61 4.58
N LEU A 328 -2.84 -18.91 4.31
CA LEU A 328 -1.67 -19.66 4.79
C LEU A 328 -0.36 -19.19 4.09
N PRO A 329 -0.25 -19.24 2.74
CA PRO A 329 0.96 -18.73 2.07
C PRO A 329 1.13 -17.22 2.28
N MET A 330 0.04 -16.45 2.32
CA MET A 330 0.10 -15.02 2.58
C MET A 330 0.73 -14.72 3.94
N TRP A 331 0.25 -15.37 5.01
CA TRP A 331 0.77 -15.15 6.35
C TRP A 331 2.23 -15.60 6.52
N ARG A 332 2.66 -16.65 5.80
CA ARG A 332 4.08 -17.03 5.76
C ARG A 332 4.94 -15.93 5.16
N GLY A 333 4.52 -15.37 4.01
CA GLY A 333 5.20 -14.25 3.37
C GLY A 333 5.25 -13.00 4.26
N VAL A 334 4.14 -12.65 4.90
CA VAL A 334 4.05 -11.51 5.82
C VAL A 334 4.98 -11.67 7.02
N LYS A 335 4.99 -12.84 7.68
CA LYS A 335 5.89 -13.08 8.83
C LYS A 335 7.36 -12.91 8.46
N PHE A 336 7.76 -13.44 7.30
CA PHE A 336 9.12 -13.30 6.81
C PHE A 336 9.45 -11.83 6.50
N ALA A 337 8.56 -11.13 5.80
CA ALA A 337 8.75 -9.72 5.50
C ALA A 337 8.85 -8.86 6.77
N TYR A 338 7.96 -9.06 7.74
CA TYR A 338 7.95 -8.30 8.98
C TYR A 338 9.18 -8.55 9.87
N LEU A 339 9.71 -9.76 9.86
CA LEU A 339 11.01 -10.05 10.49
C LEU A 339 12.12 -9.19 9.87
N LEU A 340 12.21 -9.15 8.54
CA LEU A 340 13.20 -8.34 7.84
C LEU A 340 12.97 -6.85 8.02
N ILE A 341 11.70 -6.40 8.03
CA ILE A 341 11.34 -5.00 8.34
C ILE A 341 11.85 -4.61 9.73
N ALA A 342 11.66 -5.47 10.74
CA ALA A 342 12.17 -5.21 12.08
C ALA A 342 13.70 -5.13 12.11
N VAL A 343 14.39 -6.08 11.46
CA VAL A 343 15.86 -6.11 11.35
C VAL A 343 16.41 -4.87 10.61
N CYS A 344 15.64 -4.24 9.74
CA CYS A 344 16.03 -3.01 9.05
C CYS A 344 15.69 -1.76 9.88
N LEU A 345 14.45 -1.63 10.37
CA LEU A 345 13.98 -0.39 10.97
C LEU A 345 14.54 -0.16 12.38
N PHE A 346 14.61 -1.19 13.23
CA PHE A 346 15.11 -1.02 14.60
C PHE A 346 16.60 -0.63 14.64
N PRO A 347 17.53 -1.34 13.95
CA PRO A 347 18.92 -0.91 13.93
C PRO A 347 19.13 0.47 13.32
N LEU A 348 18.37 0.81 12.25
CA LEU A 348 18.46 2.12 11.62
C LEU A 348 17.98 3.24 12.57
N ALA A 349 16.88 3.03 13.29
CA ALA A 349 16.36 4.00 14.26
C ALA A 349 17.31 4.16 15.47
N ILE A 350 17.75 3.06 16.05
CA ILE A 350 18.61 3.02 17.22
C ILE A 350 20.02 3.50 16.87
N GLY A 351 20.64 2.93 15.84
CA GLY A 351 22.00 3.28 15.40
C GLY A 351 22.09 4.72 14.89
N GLY A 352 21.09 5.16 14.12
CA GLY A 352 21.02 6.53 13.64
C GLY A 352 20.86 7.55 14.78
N TYR A 353 19.97 7.30 15.73
CA TYR A 353 19.82 8.18 16.90
C TYR A 353 21.07 8.14 17.79
N TRP A 354 21.73 6.99 17.93
CA TRP A 354 23.01 6.88 18.65
C TRP A 354 24.10 7.73 18.00
N ALA A 355 24.24 7.67 16.68
CA ALA A 355 25.30 8.38 15.96
C ALA A 355 25.09 9.91 15.94
N TYR A 356 23.85 10.36 15.71
CA TYR A 356 23.54 11.76 15.39
C TYR A 356 22.71 12.48 16.45
N GLY A 357 21.97 11.77 17.32
CA GLY A 357 21.13 12.33 18.38
C GLY A 357 20.22 13.45 17.88
N HIS A 358 20.22 14.59 18.59
CA HIS A 358 19.41 15.77 18.25
C HIS A 358 19.77 16.45 16.91
N LYS A 359 20.91 16.09 16.29
CA LYS A 359 21.39 16.69 15.03
C LYS A 359 20.76 16.07 13.79
N ILE A 360 19.90 15.05 13.92
CA ILE A 360 19.22 14.43 12.76
C ILE A 360 18.32 15.46 12.07
N PRO A 361 18.52 15.76 10.77
CA PRO A 361 17.67 16.70 10.05
C PRO A 361 16.21 16.22 10.00
N ALA A 362 15.26 17.08 10.34
CA ALA A 362 13.83 16.78 10.25
C ALA A 362 13.39 16.50 8.79
N ASN A 363 13.97 17.24 7.83
CA ASN A 363 13.77 17.04 6.41
C ASN A 363 14.91 16.18 5.84
N GLY A 364 14.57 15.04 5.20
CA GLY A 364 15.53 14.12 4.59
C GLY A 364 16.07 13.01 5.49
N GLY A 365 16.00 13.16 6.82
CA GLY A 365 16.31 12.10 7.78
C GLY A 365 17.74 11.56 7.69
N MET A 366 17.89 10.24 7.81
CA MET A 366 19.19 9.56 7.94
C MET A 366 20.12 9.68 6.74
N LEU A 367 19.60 9.64 5.52
CA LEU A 367 20.46 9.77 4.35
C LEU A 367 21.09 11.18 4.27
N THR A 368 20.31 12.19 4.59
CA THR A 368 20.79 13.58 4.66
C THR A 368 21.78 13.77 5.81
N ALA A 369 21.52 13.15 6.98
CA ALA A 369 22.46 13.18 8.10
C ALA A 369 23.79 12.54 7.73
N LEU A 370 23.77 11.34 7.14
CA LEU A 370 24.98 10.64 6.71
C LEU A 370 25.81 11.50 5.73
N TYR A 371 25.14 12.11 4.75
CA TYR A 371 25.83 12.97 3.78
C TYR A 371 26.36 14.25 4.43
N ALA A 372 25.55 14.94 5.24
CA ALA A 372 25.93 16.21 5.84
C ALA A 372 27.12 16.11 6.81
N PHE A 373 27.20 15.00 7.55
CA PHE A 373 28.20 14.86 8.61
C PHE A 373 29.38 13.97 8.25
N HIS A 374 29.22 13.02 7.32
CA HIS A 374 30.26 12.04 6.99
C HIS A 374 30.64 11.99 5.49
N SER A 375 30.27 13.02 4.70
CA SER A 375 30.62 13.06 3.28
C SER A 375 32.11 13.14 3.00
N HIS A 376 32.92 13.58 3.98
CA HIS A 376 34.38 13.66 3.89
C HIS A 376 35.08 12.38 4.33
N ASP A 377 34.46 11.64 5.27
CA ASP A 377 35.07 10.46 5.90
C ASP A 377 34.70 9.18 5.13
N VAL A 378 33.49 9.13 4.58
CA VAL A 378 32.94 8.00 3.85
C VAL A 378 33.24 8.10 2.36
N SER A 379 33.62 6.96 1.75
CA SER A 379 33.90 6.93 0.30
C SER A 379 32.66 7.33 -0.53
N ARG A 380 32.89 8.08 -1.60
CA ARG A 380 31.82 8.49 -2.55
C ARG A 380 31.05 7.29 -3.11
N SER A 381 31.72 6.15 -3.30
CA SER A 381 31.09 4.92 -3.79
C SER A 381 30.06 4.38 -2.83
N VAL A 382 30.30 4.41 -1.52
CA VAL A 382 29.35 3.95 -0.49
C VAL A 382 28.15 4.88 -0.39
N LEU A 383 28.39 6.20 -0.39
CA LEU A 383 27.31 7.21 -0.39
C LEU A 383 26.45 7.12 -1.68
N GLY A 384 27.12 6.94 -2.82
CA GLY A 384 26.46 6.72 -4.11
C GLY A 384 25.63 5.43 -4.13
N LEU A 385 26.17 4.33 -3.58
CA LEU A 385 25.46 3.05 -3.46
C LEU A 385 24.21 3.17 -2.59
N ALA A 386 24.33 3.81 -1.43
CA ALA A 386 23.17 4.06 -0.56
C ALA A 386 22.09 4.87 -1.29
N SER A 387 22.50 5.93 -2.00
CA SER A 387 21.57 6.80 -2.74
C SER A 387 20.87 6.06 -3.88
N ILE A 388 21.59 5.26 -4.69
CA ILE A 388 20.97 4.51 -5.79
C ILE A 388 20.03 3.42 -5.26
N PHE A 389 20.33 2.79 -4.13
CA PHE A 389 19.42 1.84 -3.48
C PHE A 389 18.13 2.51 -3.02
N VAL A 390 18.19 3.73 -2.45
CA VAL A 390 17.00 4.50 -2.09
C VAL A 390 16.17 4.84 -3.34
N ILE A 391 16.79 5.28 -4.45
CA ILE A 391 16.10 5.59 -5.69
C ILE A 391 15.38 4.36 -6.26
N LEU A 392 16.07 3.21 -6.34
CA LEU A 392 15.51 1.97 -6.85
C LEU A 392 14.35 1.46 -5.99
N ASN A 393 14.49 1.53 -4.65
CA ASN A 393 13.40 1.21 -3.75
C ASN A 393 12.21 2.16 -3.92
N ALA A 394 12.44 3.47 -4.04
CA ALA A 394 11.39 4.46 -4.20
C ALA A 394 10.60 4.25 -5.51
N VAL A 395 11.27 4.00 -6.63
CA VAL A 395 10.62 3.71 -7.93
C VAL A 395 9.81 2.42 -7.85
N SER A 396 10.35 1.37 -7.21
CA SER A 396 9.65 0.08 -7.04
C SER A 396 8.43 0.23 -6.14
N SER A 397 8.56 0.95 -5.03
CA SER A 397 7.47 1.20 -4.07
C SER A 397 6.36 2.04 -4.69
N PHE A 398 6.69 2.99 -5.58
CA PHE A 398 5.70 3.79 -6.30
C PHE A 398 4.73 2.91 -7.09
N GLN A 399 5.21 1.84 -7.72
CA GLN A 399 4.37 0.91 -8.48
C GLN A 399 3.38 0.16 -7.59
N ILE A 400 3.83 -0.26 -6.41
CA ILE A 400 2.99 -1.01 -5.47
C ILE A 400 1.90 -0.09 -4.89
N TYR A 401 2.26 1.12 -4.46
CA TYR A 401 1.31 2.09 -3.90
C TYR A 401 0.40 2.74 -4.94
N GLY A 402 0.85 2.83 -6.20
CA GLY A 402 0.05 3.29 -7.33
C GLY A 402 -1.00 2.27 -7.78
N MET A 403 -0.77 0.97 -7.57
CA MET A 403 -1.62 -0.09 -8.09
C MET A 403 -3.10 -0.01 -7.61
N PRO A 404 -3.42 0.27 -6.32
CA PRO A 404 -4.80 0.48 -5.89
C PRO A 404 -5.50 1.63 -6.61
N MET A 405 -4.75 2.71 -6.91
CA MET A 405 -5.28 3.86 -7.62
C MET A 405 -5.57 3.52 -9.09
N PHE A 406 -4.67 2.75 -9.71
CA PHE A 406 -4.86 2.27 -11.09
C PHE A 406 -6.06 1.32 -11.17
N ASP A 407 -6.17 0.40 -10.22
CA ASP A 407 -7.29 -0.55 -10.15
C ASP A 407 -8.64 0.16 -9.94
N ASP A 408 -8.71 1.18 -9.09
CA ASP A 408 -9.92 1.98 -8.87
C ASP A 408 -10.33 2.74 -10.14
N MET A 409 -9.37 3.36 -10.84
CA MET A 409 -9.64 4.07 -12.10
C MET A 409 -10.13 3.11 -13.20
N GLU A 410 -9.46 1.96 -13.35
CA GLU A 410 -9.83 0.94 -14.34
C GLU A 410 -11.15 0.27 -13.98
N SER A 411 -11.44 0.04 -12.70
CA SER A 411 -12.71 -0.50 -12.21
C SER A 411 -13.89 0.42 -12.52
N LYS A 412 -13.75 1.74 -12.33
CA LYS A 412 -14.78 2.73 -12.69
C LYS A 412 -15.09 2.70 -14.18
N TYR A 413 -14.07 2.60 -15.03
CA TYR A 413 -14.26 2.46 -16.47
C TYR A 413 -14.97 1.15 -16.83
N THR A 414 -14.48 0.03 -16.31
CA THR A 414 -14.99 -1.32 -16.57
C THR A 414 -16.45 -1.46 -16.14
N THR A 415 -16.79 -0.95 -14.96
CA THR A 415 -18.16 -0.98 -14.44
C THR A 415 -19.10 -0.13 -15.30
N ARG A 416 -18.66 1.05 -15.77
CA ARG A 416 -19.48 1.94 -16.59
C ARG A 416 -19.69 1.41 -18.01
N MET A 417 -18.65 0.85 -18.62
CA MET A 417 -18.66 0.44 -20.02
C MET A 417 -18.94 -1.06 -20.22
N ASN A 418 -18.89 -1.86 -19.14
CA ASN A 418 -18.97 -3.32 -19.16
C ASN A 418 -18.02 -3.97 -20.18
N LYS A 419 -16.79 -3.41 -20.27
CA LYS A 419 -15.70 -3.83 -21.18
C LYS A 419 -14.35 -3.70 -20.48
N PRO A 420 -13.34 -4.50 -20.83
CA PRO A 420 -11.97 -4.31 -20.35
C PRO A 420 -11.46 -2.91 -20.73
N CYS A 421 -10.64 -2.33 -19.86
CA CYS A 421 -10.05 -1.01 -20.10
C CYS A 421 -9.04 -1.09 -21.26
N PRO A 422 -9.20 -0.32 -22.35
CA PRO A 422 -8.25 -0.31 -23.45
C PRO A 422 -6.89 0.25 -23.00
N TRP A 423 -5.81 -0.25 -23.60
CA TRP A 423 -4.45 0.06 -23.18
C TRP A 423 -4.13 1.56 -23.16
N TRP A 424 -4.65 2.34 -24.09
CA TRP A 424 -4.39 3.78 -24.16
C TRP A 424 -5.07 4.59 -23.02
N ILE A 425 -6.30 4.19 -22.60
CA ILE A 425 -6.96 4.79 -21.42
C ILE A 425 -6.21 4.41 -20.15
N ARG A 426 -5.79 3.15 -20.03
CA ARG A 426 -4.95 2.65 -18.94
C ARG A 426 -3.66 3.46 -18.83
N SER A 427 -2.95 3.65 -19.94
CA SER A 427 -1.70 4.42 -19.98
C SER A 427 -1.91 5.88 -19.64
N LEU A 428 -2.95 6.50 -20.19
CA LEU A 428 -3.28 7.89 -19.93
C LEU A 428 -3.64 8.13 -18.44
N SER A 429 -4.48 7.27 -17.87
CA SER A 429 -4.90 7.40 -16.46
C SER A 429 -3.71 7.26 -15.50
N ARG A 430 -2.81 6.32 -15.76
CA ARG A 430 -1.58 6.12 -14.96
C ARG A 430 -0.61 7.29 -15.09
N ALA A 431 -0.45 7.83 -16.30
CA ALA A 431 0.34 9.04 -16.53
C ALA A 431 -0.27 10.26 -15.81
N MET A 432 -1.58 10.47 -15.93
CA MET A 432 -2.28 11.54 -15.22
C MET A 432 -2.12 11.43 -13.69
N PHE A 433 -2.20 10.24 -13.14
CA PHE A 433 -1.95 10.01 -11.72
C PHE A 433 -0.51 10.36 -11.34
N GLY A 434 0.49 9.87 -12.09
CA GLY A 434 1.90 10.13 -11.81
C GLY A 434 2.25 11.61 -11.87
N TYR A 435 1.82 12.31 -12.93
CA TYR A 435 2.05 13.77 -13.04
C TYR A 435 1.20 14.59 -12.06
N GLY A 436 0.01 14.11 -11.67
CA GLY A 436 -0.77 14.69 -10.57
C GLY A 436 -0.01 14.62 -9.24
N CYS A 437 0.58 13.46 -8.92
CA CYS A 437 1.45 13.29 -7.75
C CYS A 437 2.70 14.19 -7.82
N PHE A 438 3.31 14.34 -9.00
CA PHE A 438 4.42 15.28 -9.23
C PHE A 438 4.02 16.72 -8.91
N PHE A 439 2.88 17.18 -9.43
CA PHE A 439 2.38 18.51 -9.16
C PHE A 439 2.19 18.79 -7.66
N VAL A 440 1.60 17.82 -6.94
CA VAL A 440 1.45 17.89 -5.47
C VAL A 440 2.81 17.90 -4.78
N ALA A 441 3.78 17.07 -5.23
CA ALA A 441 5.13 17.01 -4.66
C ALA A 441 5.89 18.35 -4.81
N VAL A 442 5.69 19.05 -5.93
CA VAL A 442 6.27 20.39 -6.16
C VAL A 442 5.59 21.45 -5.31
N ALA A 443 4.26 21.33 -5.11
CA ALA A 443 3.49 22.27 -4.31
C ALA A 443 3.73 22.13 -2.79
N ILE A 444 4.03 20.90 -2.30
CA ILE A 444 4.14 20.58 -0.87
C ILE A 444 5.46 19.81 -0.62
N PRO A 445 6.63 20.45 -0.67
CA PRO A 445 7.92 19.75 -0.63
C PRO A 445 8.40 19.35 0.76
N PHE A 446 7.65 19.58 1.84
CA PHE A 446 8.09 19.31 3.22
C PHE A 446 7.66 17.93 3.72
N LEU A 447 8.58 17.02 3.65
CA LEU A 447 8.36 15.60 3.92
C LEU A 447 8.20 15.25 5.41
N GLY A 448 8.98 15.86 6.30
CA GLY A 448 8.98 15.53 7.73
C GLY A 448 7.65 15.84 8.42
N SER A 449 7.08 17.02 8.15
CA SER A 449 5.77 17.43 8.66
C SER A 449 4.64 16.60 8.04
N LEU A 450 4.78 16.25 6.77
CA LEU A 450 3.81 15.43 6.03
C LEU A 450 3.75 14.00 6.57
N ALA A 451 4.86 13.43 7.00
CA ALA A 451 4.93 12.05 7.50
C ALA A 451 4.09 11.83 8.77
N GLY A 452 4.13 12.76 9.72
CA GLY A 452 3.28 12.71 10.92
C GLY A 452 1.79 12.79 10.59
N LEU A 453 1.42 13.67 9.67
CA LEU A 453 0.04 13.82 9.21
C LEU A 453 -0.44 12.59 8.42
N ILE A 454 0.39 12.06 7.52
CA ILE A 454 0.08 10.81 6.79
C ILE A 454 -0.11 9.67 7.79
N GLY A 455 0.75 9.56 8.80
CA GLY A 455 0.64 8.59 9.88
C GLY A 455 -0.70 8.70 10.61
N GLY A 456 -1.10 9.89 11.02
CA GLY A 456 -2.37 10.13 11.70
C GLY A 456 -3.59 9.75 10.85
N ILE A 457 -3.65 10.17 9.59
CA ILE A 457 -4.75 9.83 8.67
C ILE A 457 -4.77 8.33 8.31
N ALA A 458 -3.60 7.67 8.29
CA ALA A 458 -3.50 6.25 8.00
C ALA A 458 -3.93 5.35 9.16
N LEU A 459 -3.87 5.84 10.41
CA LEU A 459 -4.13 5.04 11.62
C LEU A 459 -5.47 4.30 11.61
N PRO A 460 -6.61 4.89 11.21
CA PRO A 460 -7.86 4.14 11.14
C PRO A 460 -7.74 2.91 10.24
N VAL A 461 -7.11 3.04 9.07
CA VAL A 461 -6.93 1.96 8.10
C VAL A 461 -5.99 0.88 8.63
N THR A 462 -4.94 1.26 9.35
CA THR A 462 -3.90 0.34 9.82
C THR A 462 -4.24 -0.31 11.16
N LEU A 463 -4.85 0.41 12.09
CA LEU A 463 -5.05 -0.05 13.47
C LEU A 463 -6.50 -0.26 13.87
N ALA A 464 -7.42 0.65 13.50
CA ALA A 464 -8.78 0.63 14.04
C ALA A 464 -9.75 -0.22 13.20
N TYR A 465 -9.82 0.04 11.90
CA TYR A 465 -10.79 -0.64 11.03
C TYR A 465 -10.62 -2.16 10.97
N PRO A 466 -9.40 -2.74 10.94
CA PRO A 466 -9.24 -4.19 11.00
C PRO A 466 -9.88 -4.81 12.25
N CYS A 467 -9.76 -4.15 13.41
CA CYS A 467 -10.35 -4.59 14.67
C CYS A 467 -11.89 -4.57 14.60
N PHE A 468 -12.48 -3.47 14.12
CA PHE A 468 -13.93 -3.36 14.00
C PHE A 468 -14.51 -4.30 12.93
N MET A 469 -13.81 -4.49 11.80
CA MET A 469 -14.21 -5.47 10.78
C MET A 469 -14.17 -6.89 11.34
N TRP A 470 -13.15 -7.22 12.14
CA TRP A 470 -13.05 -8.52 12.81
C TRP A 470 -14.24 -8.76 13.75
N LEU A 471 -14.58 -7.79 14.60
CA LEU A 471 -15.71 -7.87 15.51
C LEU A 471 -17.04 -8.11 14.77
N LYS A 472 -17.24 -7.42 13.64
CA LYS A 472 -18.47 -7.50 12.87
C LYS A 472 -18.61 -8.79 12.06
N ILE A 473 -17.51 -9.29 11.46
CA ILE A 473 -17.50 -10.46 10.58
C ILE A 473 -17.36 -11.76 11.39
N LYS A 474 -16.37 -11.84 12.27
CA LYS A 474 -16.09 -13.07 13.04
C LYS A 474 -16.93 -13.24 14.30
N LYS A 475 -17.58 -12.15 14.77
CA LYS A 475 -18.49 -12.14 15.93
C LYS A 475 -17.93 -12.95 17.12
N PRO A 476 -16.74 -12.60 17.64
CA PRO A 476 -16.16 -13.33 18.77
C PRO A 476 -17.11 -13.31 19.96
N LYS A 477 -17.00 -14.31 20.86
CA LYS A 477 -17.84 -14.42 22.06
C LYS A 477 -17.86 -13.09 22.81
N MET A 478 -19.06 -12.59 23.08
CA MET A 478 -19.27 -11.35 23.83
C MET A 478 -18.57 -11.43 25.18
N TYR A 479 -17.89 -10.34 25.58
CA TYR A 479 -17.06 -10.26 26.79
C TYR A 479 -15.89 -11.26 26.85
N GLY A 480 -15.52 -11.89 25.73
CA GLY A 480 -14.31 -12.71 25.62
C GLY A 480 -13.06 -11.84 25.39
N ALA A 481 -11.87 -12.42 25.60
CA ALA A 481 -10.59 -11.70 25.43
C ALA A 481 -10.43 -11.05 24.03
N MET A 482 -10.79 -11.77 22.97
CA MET A 482 -10.74 -11.22 21.60
C MET A 482 -11.75 -10.09 21.37
N TRP A 483 -12.89 -10.10 22.06
CA TRP A 483 -13.87 -9.03 21.99
C TRP A 483 -13.33 -7.75 22.65
N PHE A 484 -12.83 -7.84 23.89
CA PHE A 484 -12.24 -6.69 24.60
C PHE A 484 -10.99 -6.16 23.88
N LEU A 485 -10.12 -7.04 23.43
CA LEU A 485 -8.89 -6.66 22.71
C LEU A 485 -9.22 -5.81 21.47
N ASN A 486 -10.12 -6.29 20.62
CA ASN A 486 -10.43 -5.59 19.37
C ASN A 486 -11.26 -4.30 19.60
N TRP A 487 -12.16 -4.26 20.60
CA TRP A 487 -12.82 -3.01 20.98
C TRP A 487 -11.82 -2.01 21.54
N GLY A 488 -10.96 -2.43 22.46
CA GLY A 488 -9.96 -1.57 23.08
C GLY A 488 -8.98 -0.99 22.05
N LEU A 489 -8.37 -1.86 21.22
CA LEU A 489 -7.44 -1.42 20.19
C LEU A 489 -8.13 -0.56 19.11
N GLY A 490 -9.36 -0.92 18.70
CA GLY A 490 -10.11 -0.14 17.71
C GLY A 490 -10.43 1.28 18.19
N LEU A 491 -10.94 1.43 19.40
CA LEU A 491 -11.26 2.74 20.01
C LEU A 491 -9.99 3.57 20.24
N LEU A 492 -8.94 2.94 20.78
CA LEU A 492 -7.65 3.60 20.98
C LEU A 492 -7.06 4.08 19.66
N GLY A 493 -7.11 3.25 18.60
CA GLY A 493 -6.64 3.61 17.26
C GLY A 493 -7.41 4.80 16.65
N MET A 494 -8.73 4.86 16.83
CA MET A 494 -9.54 6.01 16.37
C MET A 494 -9.22 7.28 17.16
N GLY A 495 -9.13 7.19 18.49
CA GLY A 495 -8.78 8.33 19.34
C GLY A 495 -7.40 8.89 19.01
N LEU A 496 -6.40 8.02 18.89
CA LEU A 496 -5.05 8.41 18.46
C LEU A 496 -5.05 9.08 17.09
N SER A 497 -5.80 8.54 16.12
CA SER A 497 -5.88 9.14 14.79
C SER A 497 -6.33 10.60 14.85
N GLY A 498 -7.42 10.90 15.56
CA GLY A 498 -7.92 12.27 15.70
C GLY A 498 -6.88 13.22 16.31
N ILE A 499 -6.21 12.77 17.38
CA ILE A 499 -5.20 13.57 18.08
C ILE A 499 -3.95 13.77 17.18
N LEU A 500 -3.50 12.73 16.48
CA LEU A 500 -2.32 12.83 15.59
C LEU A 500 -2.59 13.69 14.34
N ILE A 501 -3.81 13.67 13.81
CA ILE A 501 -4.20 14.59 12.73
C ILE A 501 -4.15 16.03 13.22
N ALA A 502 -4.71 16.32 14.38
CA ALA A 502 -4.67 17.66 14.98
C ALA A 502 -3.21 18.12 15.19
N ALA A 503 -2.36 17.22 15.69
CA ALA A 503 -0.95 17.51 15.89
C ALA A 503 -0.20 17.76 14.56
N GLY A 504 -0.44 16.93 13.54
CA GLY A 504 0.16 17.11 12.22
C GLY A 504 -0.24 18.44 11.59
N VAL A 505 -1.51 18.83 11.69
CA VAL A 505 -2.01 20.13 11.22
C VAL A 505 -1.35 21.28 11.99
N TYR A 506 -1.28 21.18 13.32
CA TYR A 506 -0.62 22.20 14.14
C TYR A 506 0.85 22.39 13.72
N VAL A 507 1.62 21.31 13.58
CA VAL A 507 3.03 21.38 13.18
C VAL A 507 3.18 22.02 11.78
N VAL A 508 2.31 21.69 10.84
CA VAL A 508 2.33 22.30 9.49
C VAL A 508 2.04 23.81 9.57
N ILE A 509 1.14 24.26 10.44
CA ILE A 509 0.83 25.69 10.64
C ILE A 509 1.97 26.41 11.35
N ASP A 510 2.53 25.81 12.40
CA ASP A 510 3.58 26.39 13.25
C ASP A 510 4.91 26.53 12.50
N THR A 511 5.29 25.53 11.69
CA THR A 511 6.47 25.58 10.82
C THR A 511 6.32 26.57 9.66
N GLY A 512 5.11 27.03 9.42
CA GLY A 512 4.78 27.89 8.28
C GLY A 512 4.71 27.11 6.96
N ILE A 513 3.66 27.34 6.19
CA ILE A 513 3.57 26.84 4.82
C ILE A 513 4.30 27.86 3.92
N GLU A 514 5.62 27.76 3.83
CA GLU A 514 6.32 28.43 2.74
C GLU A 514 6.01 27.71 1.42
N VAL A 515 4.83 27.99 0.88
CA VAL A 515 4.43 27.50 -0.43
C VAL A 515 5.20 28.29 -1.48
N SER A 516 6.44 27.94 -1.68
CA SER A 516 7.21 28.43 -2.82
C SER A 516 6.98 27.48 -3.99
N PHE A 517 5.85 27.66 -4.71
CA PHE A 517 5.60 26.93 -5.95
C PHE A 517 6.84 27.03 -6.86
N PHE A 518 7.32 25.87 -7.35
CA PHE A 518 8.48 25.73 -8.23
C PHE A 518 9.87 26.09 -7.65
N LYS A 519 9.99 26.32 -6.34
CA LYS A 519 11.28 26.47 -5.65
C LYS A 519 11.33 25.62 -4.40
N PRO A 520 11.28 24.27 -4.49
CA PRO A 520 11.54 23.42 -3.35
C PRO A 520 13.01 23.59 -2.93
N HIS A 521 13.24 23.87 -1.66
CA HIS A 521 14.56 24.07 -1.05
C HIS A 521 15.38 22.78 -1.01
#